data_10add4cc23975e0ecc33a5082b7e3059
#
_entry.id   10add4cc23975e0ecc33a5082b7e3059
#
_cell.length_a   1.000
_cell.length_b   1.000
_cell.length_c   1.000
_cell.angle_alpha   90.00
_cell.angle_beta   90.00
_cell.angle_gamma   90.00
#
_symmetry.space_group_name_H-M   'P 1'
#
loop_
_entity.id
_entity.type
_entity.pdbx_description
1 polymer ?
#
loop_
_entity_poly.entity_id
_entity_poly.type
_entity_poly.pdbx_seq_one_letter_code
_entity_poly.pdbx_strand_id
1 'polypeptide(L)'
;RIIIATNVAETALTVPNIRYVIDSGFARISRYNYRSRVQRLPIEAVSQAAANQRKGRCGRIAAGVCIRLYSEEDFQSRPEFTEPEIKRTNLASVILQMQSLGLGAVESFDFIEPPDHRLVNDGRKLLIELGAYNEQKDELTKIGLQMAKMPIDPRLARMMIGGAHFGVLNEVLVIVAALAVQDPRERPADKQMQADQKHALFKEADSDFLFYLKLWNTLTENRENLSENKRRTFAKQHFLSWLRLREWKKTHEQLLDLAQGLKLSFNEKKANYENLHRALLTGLLSFIANKTDERNVFMAVRQQKARIFPASTLHKSNTPWVMAFEMVETSQVYLRTLAKIEPEWILLAAPNLLKHHYFEPHWAKKPGVVNAYDQISLFG
;
A
#
# COMPACT_ATOMS: atom_id res chain seq x y z
N ARG A 1 27.15 18.53 18.57
CA ARG A 1 25.82 18.07 18.14
C ARG A 1 25.98 16.83 17.28
N ILE A 2 25.24 15.76 17.58
CA ILE A 2 25.20 14.52 16.78
C ILE A 2 23.85 14.47 16.05
N ILE A 3 23.88 14.10 14.76
CA ILE A 3 22.68 13.97 13.93
C ILE A 3 22.65 12.54 13.40
N ILE A 4 21.58 11.82 13.65
CA ILE A 4 21.32 10.48 13.12
C ILE A 4 20.37 10.63 11.93
N ALA A 5 20.75 10.08 10.80
CA ALA A 5 19.99 10.17 9.57
C ALA A 5 19.97 8.83 8.81
N THR A 6 18.96 8.63 7.98
CA THR A 6 18.88 7.54 7.02
C THR A 6 19.45 7.96 5.66
N ASN A 7 19.30 7.12 4.63
CA ASN A 7 19.66 7.45 3.24
C ASN A 7 18.95 8.70 2.68
N VAL A 8 17.88 9.20 3.29
CA VAL A 8 17.27 10.50 2.94
C VAL A 8 18.28 11.64 2.99
N ALA A 9 19.27 11.56 3.90
CA ALA A 9 20.34 12.55 3.99
C ALA A 9 21.39 12.45 2.86
N GLU A 10 21.37 11.43 2.02
CA GLU A 10 22.31 11.33 0.89
C GLU A 10 22.01 12.38 -0.20
N THR A 11 20.72 12.64 -0.47
CA THR A 11 20.29 13.51 -1.57
C THR A 11 19.29 14.58 -1.15
N ALA A 12 18.24 14.22 -0.43
CA ALA A 12 17.05 15.04 -0.23
C ALA A 12 17.20 16.13 0.84
N LEU A 13 18.05 15.94 1.84
CA LEU A 13 18.19 16.87 2.96
C LEU A 13 19.59 17.50 3.01
N THR A 14 19.66 18.79 3.20
CA THR A 14 20.91 19.48 3.52
C THR A 14 20.94 19.80 5.01
N VAL A 15 21.83 19.12 5.73
CA VAL A 15 22.08 19.41 7.13
C VAL A 15 23.23 20.43 7.22
N PRO A 16 22.98 21.64 7.77
CA PRO A 16 24.00 22.66 7.83
C PRO A 16 25.12 22.31 8.81
N ASN A 17 26.32 22.81 8.54
CA ASN A 17 27.49 22.73 9.42
C ASN A 17 27.98 21.31 9.74
N ILE A 18 27.77 20.34 8.82
CA ILE A 18 28.33 18.99 8.96
C ILE A 18 29.78 18.99 8.50
N ARG A 19 30.68 18.62 9.41
CA ARG A 19 32.13 18.43 9.14
C ARG A 19 32.60 16.98 9.24
N TYR A 20 31.82 16.15 9.90
CA TYR A 20 32.13 14.74 10.09
C TYR A 20 30.96 13.87 9.67
N VAL A 21 31.22 12.81 8.91
CA VAL A 21 30.27 11.77 8.56
C VAL A 21 30.81 10.44 9.04
N ILE A 22 29.97 9.67 9.74
CA ILE A 22 30.23 8.26 10.04
C ILE A 22 29.29 7.44 9.18
N ASP A 23 29.83 6.66 8.25
CA ASP A 23 29.07 5.85 7.31
C ASP A 23 29.17 4.37 7.67
N SER A 24 28.03 3.79 8.07
CA SER A 24 27.90 2.35 8.35
C SER A 24 28.00 1.47 7.10
N GLY A 25 27.84 2.05 5.90
CA GLY A 25 27.84 1.32 4.64
C GLY A 25 26.55 0.58 4.29
N PHE A 26 25.48 0.76 5.07
CA PHE A 26 24.22 0.06 4.86
C PHE A 26 23.04 1.03 4.70
N ALA A 27 22.02 0.59 3.98
CA ALA A 27 20.72 1.26 3.88
C ALA A 27 19.59 0.24 3.77
N ARG A 28 18.37 0.67 4.09
CA ARG A 28 17.15 -0.07 3.72
C ARG A 28 16.77 0.31 2.30
N ILE A 29 16.78 -0.66 1.40
CA ILE A 29 16.47 -0.47 -0.02
C ILE A 29 15.16 -1.19 -0.32
N SER A 30 14.23 -0.47 -0.94
CA SER A 30 12.95 -1.07 -1.34
C SER A 30 13.16 -2.06 -2.49
N ARG A 31 12.67 -3.28 -2.31
CA ARG A 31 12.68 -4.37 -3.28
C ARG A 31 11.29 -4.93 -3.45
N TYR A 32 10.77 -4.93 -4.65
CA TYR A 32 9.50 -5.55 -4.99
C TYR A 32 9.72 -6.95 -5.53
N ASN A 33 9.01 -7.91 -4.96
CA ASN A 33 8.98 -9.28 -5.47
C ASN A 33 7.69 -9.50 -6.28
N TYR A 34 7.81 -9.57 -7.61
CA TYR A 34 6.67 -9.76 -8.51
C TYR A 34 5.97 -11.12 -8.34
N ARG A 35 6.67 -12.16 -7.82
CA ARG A 35 6.07 -13.49 -7.60
C ARG A 35 5.09 -13.47 -6.43
N SER A 36 5.49 -12.87 -5.30
CA SER A 36 4.68 -12.77 -4.09
C SER A 36 3.88 -11.46 -3.99
N ARG A 37 4.13 -10.48 -4.87
CA ARG A 37 3.61 -9.10 -4.78
C ARG A 37 3.89 -8.43 -3.43
N VAL A 38 4.97 -8.83 -2.80
CA VAL A 38 5.40 -8.29 -1.51
C VAL A 38 6.55 -7.31 -1.71
N GLN A 39 6.41 -6.14 -1.10
CA GLN A 39 7.49 -5.18 -1.00
C GLN A 39 8.30 -5.47 0.25
N ARG A 40 9.61 -5.57 0.10
CA ARG A 40 10.57 -5.79 1.19
C ARG A 40 11.47 -4.57 1.34
N LEU A 41 11.97 -4.38 2.55
CA LEU A 41 12.96 -3.34 2.88
C LEU A 41 14.18 -3.99 3.53
N PRO A 42 14.92 -4.84 2.79
CA PRO A 42 16.14 -5.45 3.31
C PRO A 42 17.18 -4.38 3.65
N ILE A 43 18.06 -4.70 4.59
CA ILE A 43 19.26 -3.92 4.87
C ILE A 43 20.34 -4.43 3.92
N GLU A 44 20.78 -3.58 3.02
CA GLU A 44 21.78 -3.92 2.00
C GLU A 44 22.98 -2.97 2.08
N ALA A 45 24.14 -3.45 1.60
CA ALA A 45 25.29 -2.60 1.41
C ALA A 45 24.99 -1.53 0.34
N VAL A 46 25.36 -0.29 0.62
CA VAL A 46 25.16 0.80 -0.34
C VAL A 46 26.20 0.75 -1.45
N SER A 47 25.86 1.28 -2.63
CA SER A 47 26.78 1.40 -3.77
C SER A 47 27.94 2.36 -3.45
N GLN A 48 28.99 2.30 -4.27
CA GLN A 48 30.12 3.24 -4.17
C GLN A 48 29.67 4.69 -4.36
N ALA A 49 28.76 4.95 -5.33
CA ALA A 49 28.20 6.28 -5.56
C ALA A 49 27.43 6.80 -4.36
N ALA A 50 26.57 5.98 -3.73
CA ALA A 50 25.84 6.36 -2.52
C ALA A 50 26.79 6.65 -1.34
N ALA A 51 27.80 5.81 -1.13
CA ALA A 51 28.85 6.06 -0.12
C ALA A 51 29.61 7.36 -0.37
N ASN A 52 29.91 7.67 -1.64
CA ASN A 52 30.55 8.93 -2.03
C ASN A 52 29.64 10.14 -1.85
N GLN A 53 28.33 10.01 -2.09
CA GLN A 53 27.34 11.05 -1.79
C GLN A 53 27.28 11.33 -0.29
N ARG A 54 27.29 10.28 0.57
CA ARG A 54 27.38 10.44 2.03
C ARG A 54 28.67 11.19 2.44
N LYS A 55 29.80 10.78 1.90
CA LYS A 55 31.09 11.48 2.09
C LYS A 55 30.98 12.96 1.70
N GLY A 56 30.35 13.28 0.58
CA GLY A 56 30.19 14.67 0.11
C GLY A 56 29.41 15.57 1.06
N ARG A 57 28.66 15.01 2.03
CA ARG A 57 27.88 15.81 3.01
C ARG A 57 28.74 16.58 3.99
N CYS A 58 29.92 16.09 4.36
CA CYS A 58 30.83 16.80 5.24
C CYS A 58 31.69 17.84 4.53
N GLY A 59 31.76 17.82 3.19
CA GLY A 59 32.60 18.74 2.39
C GLY A 59 31.89 19.93 1.76
N ARG A 60 30.63 20.23 2.12
CA ARG A 60 29.83 21.28 1.46
C ARG A 60 30.24 22.72 1.80
N ILE A 61 30.68 22.97 3.03
CA ILE A 61 30.99 24.33 3.55
C ILE A 61 32.48 24.49 3.79
N ALA A 62 33.16 23.45 4.23
CA ALA A 62 34.57 23.44 4.53
C ALA A 62 35.11 22.00 4.39
N ALA A 63 36.43 21.82 4.40
CA ALA A 63 37.05 20.52 4.45
C ALA A 63 36.45 19.69 5.61
N GLY A 64 36.04 18.45 5.32
CA GLY A 64 35.42 17.54 6.26
C GLY A 64 36.03 16.16 6.22
N VAL A 65 35.70 15.32 7.20
CA VAL A 65 36.19 13.94 7.33
C VAL A 65 35.03 12.97 7.27
N CYS A 66 35.15 11.93 6.45
CA CYS A 66 34.23 10.80 6.42
C CYS A 66 34.93 9.54 6.91
N ILE A 67 34.36 8.93 7.95
CA ILE A 67 34.83 7.66 8.51
C ILE A 67 33.88 6.57 8.05
N ARG A 68 34.40 5.63 7.26
CA ARG A 68 33.67 4.44 6.81
C ARG A 68 33.92 3.30 7.80
N LEU A 69 32.85 2.64 8.27
CA LEU A 69 32.91 1.51 9.19
C LEU A 69 33.03 0.17 8.47
N TYR A 70 33.69 0.16 7.33
CA TYR A 70 33.93 -1.01 6.47
C TYR A 70 35.26 -0.82 5.75
N SER A 71 35.87 -1.91 5.27
CA SER A 71 37.20 -1.87 4.65
C SER A 71 37.18 -1.25 3.24
N GLU A 72 38.36 -0.90 2.75
CA GLU A 72 38.52 -0.39 1.40
C GLU A 72 38.25 -1.48 0.37
N GLU A 73 38.62 -2.72 0.66
CA GLU A 73 38.35 -3.88 -0.20
C GLU A 73 36.83 -4.11 -0.31
N ASP A 74 36.08 -4.01 0.82
CA ASP A 74 34.61 -4.09 0.79
C ASP A 74 34.03 -2.94 -0.07
N PHE A 75 34.50 -1.71 0.10
CA PHE A 75 34.04 -0.58 -0.72
C PHE A 75 34.30 -0.82 -2.20
N GLN A 76 35.48 -1.28 -2.59
CA GLN A 76 35.83 -1.53 -3.99
C GLN A 76 35.06 -2.69 -4.61
N SER A 77 34.64 -3.68 -3.81
CA SER A 77 33.84 -4.82 -4.27
C SER A 77 32.36 -4.49 -4.51
N ARG A 78 31.89 -3.33 -4.02
CA ARG A 78 30.49 -2.91 -4.14
C ARG A 78 30.17 -2.44 -5.56
N PRO A 79 28.90 -2.58 -6.00
CA PRO A 79 28.44 -1.99 -7.25
C PRO A 79 28.73 -0.49 -7.30
N GLU A 80 29.11 0.00 -8.47
CA GLU A 80 29.41 1.42 -8.66
C GLU A 80 28.19 2.29 -8.39
N PHE A 81 27.01 1.90 -8.92
CA PHE A 81 25.74 2.60 -8.76
C PHE A 81 24.67 1.70 -8.12
N THR A 82 23.73 2.34 -7.44
CA THR A 82 22.51 1.66 -6.95
C THR A 82 21.61 1.34 -8.14
N GLU A 83 21.05 0.15 -8.16
CA GLU A 83 20.11 -0.27 -9.19
C GLU A 83 18.94 0.73 -9.32
N PRO A 84 18.57 1.17 -10.54
CA PRO A 84 17.48 2.12 -10.77
C PRO A 84 16.15 1.64 -10.18
N GLU A 85 15.32 2.58 -9.74
CA GLU A 85 14.05 2.26 -9.13
C GLU A 85 13.11 1.45 -10.05
N ILE A 86 13.14 1.73 -11.35
CA ILE A 86 12.35 1.02 -12.36
C ILE A 86 12.61 -0.49 -12.41
N LYS A 87 13.77 -0.95 -11.97
CA LYS A 87 14.15 -2.38 -11.93
C LYS A 87 13.72 -3.09 -10.63
N ARG A 88 13.26 -2.36 -9.62
CA ARG A 88 13.02 -2.90 -8.26
C ARG A 88 11.68 -2.52 -7.64
N THR A 89 10.77 -1.91 -8.43
CA THR A 89 9.43 -1.51 -7.99
C THR A 89 8.35 -2.13 -8.88
N ASN A 90 7.09 -2.08 -8.42
CA ASN A 90 5.96 -2.42 -9.28
C ASN A 90 5.77 -1.33 -10.34
N LEU A 91 5.55 -1.73 -11.58
CA LEU A 91 5.50 -0.81 -12.73
C LEU A 91 4.09 -0.38 -13.14
N ALA A 92 3.04 -0.75 -12.41
CA ALA A 92 1.67 -0.38 -12.77
C ALA A 92 1.49 1.14 -12.93
N SER A 93 2.06 1.94 -12.02
CA SER A 93 2.00 3.40 -12.12
C SER A 93 2.72 3.93 -13.37
N VAL A 94 3.87 3.35 -13.71
CA VAL A 94 4.66 3.75 -14.88
C VAL A 94 3.89 3.42 -16.16
N ILE A 95 3.37 2.20 -16.28
CA ILE A 95 2.56 1.76 -17.43
C ILE A 95 1.34 2.66 -17.60
N LEU A 96 0.63 2.93 -16.51
CA LEU A 96 -0.56 3.77 -16.50
C LEU A 96 -0.26 5.19 -17.03
N GLN A 97 0.83 5.79 -16.55
CA GLN A 97 1.27 7.12 -16.96
C GLN A 97 1.73 7.14 -18.42
N MET A 98 2.58 6.21 -18.84
CA MET A 98 3.10 6.14 -20.21
C MET A 98 1.96 5.98 -21.23
N GLN A 99 1.02 5.08 -20.96
CA GLN A 99 -0.15 4.88 -21.81
C GLN A 99 -1.04 6.12 -21.87
N SER A 100 -1.25 6.80 -20.73
CA SER A 100 -2.09 8.01 -20.69
C SER A 100 -1.48 9.21 -21.43
N LEU A 101 -0.15 9.26 -21.51
CA LEU A 101 0.62 10.31 -22.20
C LEU A 101 0.91 9.95 -23.67
N GLY A 102 0.51 8.76 -24.14
CA GLY A 102 0.79 8.32 -25.49
C GLY A 102 2.26 8.02 -25.78
N LEU A 103 3.04 7.68 -24.72
CA LEU A 103 4.48 7.36 -24.85
C LEU A 103 4.74 5.93 -25.38
N GLY A 104 3.68 5.17 -25.65
CA GLY A 104 3.78 3.78 -26.11
C GLY A 104 3.98 2.77 -24.98
N ALA A 105 4.33 1.56 -25.36
CA ALA A 105 4.57 0.47 -24.43
C ALA A 105 5.92 0.61 -23.71
N VAL A 106 5.99 0.17 -22.46
CA VAL A 106 7.23 0.19 -21.65
C VAL A 106 8.33 -0.62 -22.33
N GLU A 107 7.99 -1.72 -23.00
CA GLU A 107 8.91 -2.61 -23.67
C GLU A 107 9.59 -1.98 -24.90
N SER A 108 8.92 -1.03 -25.55
CA SER A 108 9.43 -0.33 -26.73
C SER A 108 10.04 1.04 -26.45
N PHE A 109 9.98 1.50 -25.19
CA PHE A 109 10.54 2.79 -24.81
C PHE A 109 12.05 2.67 -24.58
N ASP A 110 12.79 3.65 -25.08
CA ASP A 110 14.26 3.68 -25.01
C ASP A 110 14.75 4.11 -23.63
N PHE A 111 14.65 3.19 -22.66
CA PHE A 111 15.25 3.40 -21.34
C PHE A 111 16.75 3.20 -21.38
N ILE A 112 17.50 4.02 -20.64
CA ILE A 112 18.96 3.82 -20.43
C ILE A 112 19.23 2.42 -19.87
N GLU A 113 18.42 2.01 -18.89
CA GLU A 113 18.41 0.66 -18.32
C GLU A 113 16.97 0.14 -18.29
N PRO A 114 16.57 -0.73 -19.23
CA PRO A 114 15.20 -1.22 -19.30
C PRO A 114 14.83 -2.10 -18.10
N PRO A 115 13.59 -2.07 -17.66
CA PRO A 115 13.08 -2.95 -16.61
C PRO A 115 12.98 -4.41 -17.11
N ASP A 116 12.99 -5.36 -16.15
CA ASP A 116 12.71 -6.77 -16.45
C ASP A 116 11.26 -6.91 -16.97
N HIS A 117 11.08 -7.64 -18.09
CA HIS A 117 9.76 -7.91 -18.68
C HIS A 117 8.78 -8.55 -17.69
N ARG A 118 9.25 -9.28 -16.67
CA ARG A 118 8.42 -9.86 -15.61
C ARG A 118 7.79 -8.81 -14.73
N LEU A 119 8.51 -7.71 -14.43
CA LEU A 119 7.98 -6.58 -13.68
C LEU A 119 6.94 -5.81 -14.51
N VAL A 120 7.18 -5.66 -15.83
CA VAL A 120 6.22 -5.04 -16.75
C VAL A 120 4.93 -5.86 -16.81
N ASN A 121 5.05 -7.17 -17.01
CA ASN A 121 3.90 -8.07 -17.05
C ASN A 121 3.12 -8.10 -15.73
N ASP A 122 3.79 -8.06 -14.57
CA ASP A 122 3.10 -8.01 -13.29
C ASP A 122 2.39 -6.68 -13.08
N GLY A 123 3.01 -5.55 -13.48
CA GLY A 123 2.37 -4.23 -13.47
C GLY A 123 1.12 -4.19 -14.37
N ARG A 124 1.20 -4.75 -15.59
CA ARG A 124 0.06 -4.86 -16.52
C ARG A 124 -1.06 -5.73 -15.94
N LYS A 125 -0.72 -6.89 -15.36
CA LYS A 125 -1.70 -7.76 -14.67
C LYS A 125 -2.39 -7.04 -13.51
N LEU A 126 -1.68 -6.21 -12.75
CA LEU A 126 -2.30 -5.39 -11.72
C LEU A 126 -3.30 -4.38 -12.32
N LEU A 127 -2.95 -3.73 -13.43
CA LEU A 127 -3.87 -2.79 -14.10
C LEU A 127 -5.12 -3.49 -14.68
N ILE A 128 -4.98 -4.71 -15.20
CA ILE A 128 -6.12 -5.53 -15.65
C ILE A 128 -7.00 -5.87 -14.44
N GLU A 129 -6.41 -6.30 -13.32
CA GLU A 129 -7.11 -6.59 -12.08
C GLU A 129 -7.92 -5.40 -11.56
N LEU A 130 -7.33 -4.20 -11.61
CA LEU A 130 -8.01 -2.96 -11.21
C LEU A 130 -9.05 -2.48 -12.23
N GLY A 131 -9.23 -3.19 -13.36
CA GLY A 131 -10.10 -2.80 -14.46
C GLY A 131 -9.63 -1.55 -15.20
N ALA A 132 -8.34 -1.19 -15.06
CA ALA A 132 -7.73 0.00 -15.65
C ALA A 132 -7.20 -0.25 -17.08
N TYR A 133 -6.96 -1.49 -17.45
CA TYR A 133 -6.35 -1.88 -18.72
C TYR A 133 -7.15 -2.98 -19.41
N ASN A 134 -7.37 -2.82 -20.73
CA ASN A 134 -7.98 -3.82 -21.58
C ASN A 134 -6.91 -4.55 -22.37
N GLU A 135 -6.65 -5.81 -22.02
CA GLU A 135 -5.60 -6.62 -22.64
C GLU A 135 -5.87 -6.91 -24.13
N GLN A 136 -7.13 -7.08 -24.53
CA GLN A 136 -7.48 -7.39 -25.93
C GLN A 136 -7.26 -6.22 -26.88
N LYS A 137 -7.46 -4.99 -26.38
CA LYS A 137 -7.31 -3.76 -27.15
C LYS A 137 -5.96 -3.07 -26.94
N ASP A 138 -5.18 -3.54 -25.97
CA ASP A 138 -3.90 -2.93 -25.54
C ASP A 138 -4.04 -1.43 -25.17
N GLU A 139 -5.13 -1.07 -24.48
CA GLU A 139 -5.46 0.32 -24.15
C GLU A 139 -5.99 0.49 -22.72
N LEU A 140 -5.91 1.71 -22.19
CA LEU A 140 -6.55 2.07 -20.93
C LEU A 140 -8.07 2.10 -21.07
N THR A 141 -8.75 1.57 -20.07
CA THR A 141 -10.20 1.72 -19.92
C THR A 141 -10.57 3.13 -19.45
N LYS A 142 -11.86 3.46 -19.40
CA LYS A 142 -12.33 4.71 -18.78
C LYS A 142 -11.87 4.84 -17.33
N ILE A 143 -11.84 3.74 -16.58
CA ILE A 143 -11.29 3.68 -15.20
C ILE A 143 -9.79 3.99 -15.21
N GLY A 144 -9.04 3.36 -16.12
CA GLY A 144 -7.61 3.60 -16.28
C GLY A 144 -7.28 5.07 -16.59
N LEU A 145 -8.03 5.69 -17.49
CA LEU A 145 -7.87 7.11 -17.82
C LEU A 145 -8.19 8.04 -16.62
N GLN A 146 -9.15 7.68 -15.78
CA GLN A 146 -9.41 8.41 -14.53
C GLN A 146 -8.27 8.19 -13.52
N MET A 147 -7.81 6.95 -13.33
CA MET A 147 -6.70 6.63 -12.43
C MET A 147 -5.40 7.33 -12.84
N ALA A 148 -5.11 7.42 -14.14
CA ALA A 148 -3.91 8.09 -14.65
C ALA A 148 -3.83 9.59 -14.28
N LYS A 149 -4.96 10.24 -14.01
CA LYS A 149 -5.03 11.63 -13.53
C LYS A 149 -4.76 11.77 -12.04
N MET A 150 -4.64 10.65 -11.32
CA MET A 150 -4.43 10.64 -9.87
C MET A 150 -2.96 10.31 -9.57
N PRO A 151 -2.15 11.24 -9.04
CA PRO A 151 -0.73 11.00 -8.74
C PRO A 151 -0.54 10.22 -7.43
N ILE A 152 -1.21 9.08 -7.31
CA ILE A 152 -1.19 8.16 -6.16
C ILE A 152 -1.05 6.71 -6.62
N ASP A 153 -0.82 5.80 -5.67
CA ASP A 153 -0.82 4.34 -5.96
C ASP A 153 -2.08 3.93 -6.72
N PRO A 154 -1.98 3.16 -7.82
CA PRO A 154 -3.14 2.75 -8.63
C PRO A 154 -4.24 2.05 -7.84
N ARG A 155 -3.90 1.26 -6.81
CA ARG A 155 -4.88 0.61 -5.93
C ARG A 155 -5.69 1.63 -5.14
N LEU A 156 -5.02 2.66 -4.61
CA LEU A 156 -5.66 3.76 -3.88
C LEU A 156 -6.56 4.59 -4.81
N ALA A 157 -6.09 4.88 -6.03
CA ALA A 157 -6.90 5.55 -7.05
C ALA A 157 -8.17 4.74 -7.39
N ARG A 158 -8.04 3.41 -7.53
CA ARG A 158 -9.17 2.52 -7.80
C ARG A 158 -10.18 2.50 -6.65
N MET A 159 -9.70 2.52 -5.38
CA MET A 159 -10.58 2.64 -4.20
C MET A 159 -11.39 3.94 -4.22
N MET A 160 -10.79 5.07 -4.60
CA MET A 160 -11.51 6.36 -4.69
C MET A 160 -12.62 6.30 -5.74
N ILE A 161 -12.36 5.71 -6.91
CA ILE A 161 -13.39 5.51 -7.95
C ILE A 161 -14.47 4.56 -7.44
N GLY A 162 -14.10 3.49 -6.73
CA GLY A 162 -15.02 2.60 -6.03
C GLY A 162 -15.87 3.33 -5.00
N GLY A 163 -15.26 4.23 -4.22
CA GLY A 163 -15.95 5.07 -3.24
C GLY A 163 -17.06 5.92 -3.85
N ALA A 164 -16.78 6.54 -5.00
CA ALA A 164 -17.78 7.29 -5.75
C ALA A 164 -18.90 6.38 -6.29
N HIS A 165 -18.55 5.19 -6.80
CA HIS A 165 -19.50 4.22 -7.34
C HIS A 165 -20.46 3.67 -6.27
N PHE A 166 -19.94 3.33 -5.08
CA PHE A 166 -20.74 2.77 -3.98
C PHE A 166 -21.36 3.83 -3.06
N GLY A 167 -21.20 5.13 -3.36
CA GLY A 167 -21.76 6.22 -2.56
C GLY A 167 -21.16 6.33 -1.17
N VAL A 168 -19.83 6.19 -1.04
CA VAL A 168 -19.09 6.19 0.23
C VAL A 168 -17.72 6.93 0.09
N LEU A 169 -17.64 7.86 -0.85
CA LEU A 169 -16.38 8.53 -1.21
C LEU A 169 -15.77 9.31 -0.02
N ASN A 170 -16.61 9.95 0.80
CA ASN A 170 -16.14 10.73 1.95
C ASN A 170 -15.29 9.88 2.90
N GLU A 171 -15.78 8.70 3.27
CA GLU A 171 -15.10 7.78 4.17
C GLU A 171 -13.90 7.11 3.49
N VAL A 172 -14.02 6.77 2.20
CA VAL A 172 -12.91 6.22 1.42
C VAL A 172 -11.76 7.21 1.32
N LEU A 173 -12.01 8.50 1.12
CA LEU A 173 -10.95 9.53 1.07
C LEU A 173 -10.15 9.60 2.39
N VAL A 174 -10.82 9.49 3.53
CA VAL A 174 -10.17 9.44 4.85
C VAL A 174 -9.24 8.23 4.95
N ILE A 175 -9.74 7.04 4.58
CA ILE A 175 -8.97 5.80 4.65
C ILE A 175 -7.80 5.82 3.65
N VAL A 176 -8.05 6.17 2.39
CA VAL A 176 -7.03 6.24 1.34
C VAL A 176 -5.92 7.22 1.73
N ALA A 177 -6.27 8.38 2.28
CA ALA A 177 -5.28 9.35 2.77
C ALA A 177 -4.42 8.78 3.90
N ALA A 178 -5.01 7.98 4.81
CA ALA A 178 -4.27 7.30 5.88
C ALA A 178 -3.33 6.23 5.34
N LEU A 179 -3.77 5.47 4.34
CA LEU A 179 -2.98 4.41 3.70
C LEU A 179 -1.86 4.95 2.80
N ALA A 180 -2.00 6.18 2.31
CA ALA A 180 -0.98 6.84 1.47
C ALA A 180 0.19 7.43 2.27
N VAL A 181 0.05 7.56 3.59
CA VAL A 181 1.09 8.10 4.48
C VAL A 181 1.56 7.05 5.48
N GLN A 182 2.62 7.34 6.22
CA GLN A 182 3.06 6.45 7.28
C GLN A 182 2.01 6.38 8.40
N ASP A 183 1.73 5.16 8.89
CA ASP A 183 0.78 4.91 9.99
C ASP A 183 1.05 5.86 11.17
N PRO A 184 0.03 6.61 11.64
CA PRO A 184 0.21 7.58 12.71
C PRO A 184 0.49 6.95 14.08
N ARG A 185 0.26 5.65 14.27
CA ARG A 185 0.47 4.96 15.54
C ARG A 185 1.96 4.85 15.87
N GLU A 186 2.29 5.15 17.11
CA GLU A 186 3.63 4.95 17.66
C GLU A 186 3.54 3.89 18.77
N ARG A 187 4.52 2.99 18.81
CA ARG A 187 4.59 1.90 19.80
C ARG A 187 6.00 1.81 20.39
N PRO A 188 6.35 2.75 21.29
CA PRO A 188 7.67 2.76 21.93
C PRO A 188 7.94 1.46 22.69
N ALA A 189 9.17 0.96 22.64
CA ALA A 189 9.53 -0.34 23.20
C ALA A 189 9.28 -0.44 24.71
N ASP A 190 9.44 0.68 25.43
CA ASP A 190 9.23 0.80 26.89
C ASP A 190 7.76 0.99 27.30
N LYS A 191 6.85 1.27 26.35
CA LYS A 191 5.43 1.62 26.62
C LYS A 191 4.44 0.88 25.71
N GLN A 192 4.81 -0.28 25.22
CA GLN A 192 3.99 -1.03 24.24
C GLN A 192 2.58 -1.31 24.75
N MET A 193 2.41 -1.80 25.98
CA MET A 193 1.11 -2.11 26.56
C MET A 193 0.21 -0.86 26.68
N GLN A 194 0.79 0.27 27.10
CA GLN A 194 0.05 1.53 27.20
C GLN A 194 -0.40 2.04 25.83
N ALA A 195 0.49 1.97 24.84
CA ALA A 195 0.17 2.34 23.46
C ALA A 195 -0.96 1.46 22.90
N ASP A 196 -0.87 0.14 23.09
CA ASP A 196 -1.89 -0.81 22.62
C ASP A 196 -3.26 -0.53 23.27
N GLN A 197 -3.29 -0.22 24.57
CA GLN A 197 -4.52 0.17 25.28
C GLN A 197 -5.14 1.47 24.70
N LYS A 198 -4.31 2.48 24.42
CA LYS A 198 -4.78 3.74 23.81
C LYS A 198 -5.27 3.55 22.38
N HIS A 199 -4.57 2.76 21.57
CA HIS A 199 -4.99 2.44 20.21
C HIS A 199 -6.27 1.60 20.18
N ALA A 200 -6.51 0.75 21.20
CA ALA A 200 -7.72 -0.05 21.30
C ALA A 200 -9.01 0.79 21.36
N LEU A 201 -8.94 2.04 21.83
CA LEU A 201 -10.08 2.97 21.87
C LEU A 201 -10.67 3.27 20.48
N PHE A 202 -9.82 3.19 19.45
CA PHE A 202 -10.20 3.46 18.05
C PHE A 202 -10.44 2.19 17.24
N LYS A 203 -10.23 1.01 17.80
CA LYS A 203 -10.51 -0.25 17.11
C LYS A 203 -12.01 -0.47 16.99
N GLU A 204 -12.40 -1.03 15.85
CA GLU A 204 -13.76 -1.51 15.58
C GLU A 204 -13.68 -3.00 15.22
N ALA A 205 -14.76 -3.72 15.53
CA ALA A 205 -14.88 -5.12 15.17
C ALA A 205 -14.84 -5.29 13.64
N ASP A 206 -14.33 -6.42 13.18
CA ASP A 206 -14.35 -6.86 11.79
C ASP A 206 -13.54 -6.03 10.78
N SER A 207 -12.93 -4.88 11.18
CA SER A 207 -12.15 -4.08 10.24
C SER A 207 -11.10 -3.16 10.90
N ASP A 208 -9.85 -3.32 10.50
CA ASP A 208 -8.78 -2.40 10.86
C ASP A 208 -8.89 -1.06 10.11
N PHE A 209 -9.59 -1.00 8.97
CA PHE A 209 -9.80 0.26 8.24
C PHE A 209 -10.68 1.23 9.00
N LEU A 210 -11.63 0.72 9.79
CA LEU A 210 -12.52 1.55 10.61
C LEU A 210 -11.79 2.28 11.75
N PHE A 211 -10.59 1.81 12.15
CA PHE A 211 -9.70 2.53 13.05
C PHE A 211 -9.43 3.95 12.56
N TYR A 212 -9.12 4.09 11.27
CA TYR A 212 -8.81 5.40 10.67
C TYR A 212 -10.04 6.31 10.68
N LEU A 213 -11.22 5.80 10.36
CA LEU A 213 -12.45 6.59 10.40
C LEU A 213 -12.78 7.06 11.82
N LYS A 214 -12.68 6.18 12.80
CA LYS A 214 -12.99 6.53 14.19
C LYS A 214 -12.00 7.55 14.74
N LEU A 215 -10.71 7.38 14.48
CA LEU A 215 -9.68 8.34 14.85
C LEU A 215 -9.91 9.69 14.16
N TRP A 216 -10.21 9.68 12.85
CA TRP A 216 -10.49 10.89 12.09
C TRP A 216 -11.66 11.66 12.64
N ASN A 217 -12.80 10.98 12.91
CA ASN A 217 -13.98 11.59 13.48
C ASN A 217 -13.67 12.21 14.86
N THR A 218 -12.95 11.49 15.72
CA THR A 218 -12.52 12.02 17.03
C THR A 218 -11.68 13.29 16.91
N LEU A 219 -10.79 13.34 15.91
CA LEU A 219 -9.94 14.52 15.65
C LEU A 219 -10.71 15.68 15.01
N THR A 220 -11.78 15.40 14.27
CA THR A 220 -12.56 16.40 13.53
C THR A 220 -13.76 16.94 14.30
N GLU A 221 -14.49 16.09 15.05
CA GLU A 221 -15.63 16.49 15.89
C GLU A 221 -15.23 17.54 16.96
N ASN A 222 -13.98 17.49 17.39
CA ASN A 222 -13.44 18.46 18.34
C ASN A 222 -12.76 19.69 17.68
N ARG A 223 -12.94 19.89 16.34
CA ARG A 223 -12.20 20.92 15.59
C ARG A 223 -12.47 22.34 16.05
N GLU A 224 -13.71 22.67 16.38
CA GLU A 224 -14.11 24.05 16.74
C GLU A 224 -13.56 24.50 18.09
N ASN A 225 -13.23 23.55 18.99
CA ASN A 225 -12.86 23.84 20.37
C ASN A 225 -11.41 23.50 20.76
N LEU A 226 -10.61 22.88 19.88
CA LEU A 226 -9.25 22.47 20.22
C LEU A 226 -8.19 23.28 19.48
N SER A 227 -7.40 24.07 20.23
CA SER A 227 -6.17 24.69 19.72
C SER A 227 -5.18 23.64 19.22
N GLU A 228 -4.23 24.03 18.36
CA GLU A 228 -3.17 23.12 17.85
C GLU A 228 -2.39 22.46 18.98
N ASN A 229 -2.13 23.17 20.07
CA ASN A 229 -1.45 22.63 21.25
C ASN A 229 -2.27 21.49 21.92
N LYS A 230 -3.58 21.63 22.03
CA LYS A 230 -4.45 20.59 22.59
C LYS A 230 -4.47 19.35 21.70
N ARG A 231 -4.47 19.51 20.38
CA ARG A 231 -4.39 18.38 19.43
C ARG A 231 -3.04 17.67 19.52
N ARG A 232 -1.95 18.40 19.65
CA ARG A 232 -0.61 17.84 19.87
C ARG A 232 -0.53 17.07 21.20
N THR A 233 -1.15 17.59 22.25
CA THR A 233 -1.26 16.91 23.56
C THR A 233 -2.07 15.63 23.44
N PHE A 234 -3.22 15.67 22.76
CA PHE A 234 -4.04 14.49 22.46
C PHE A 234 -3.22 13.42 21.73
N ALA A 235 -2.53 13.78 20.66
CA ALA A 235 -1.69 12.86 19.91
C ALA A 235 -0.65 12.17 20.82
N LYS A 236 0.07 12.94 21.65
CA LYS A 236 1.05 12.42 22.60
C LYS A 236 0.43 11.46 23.63
N GLN A 237 -0.75 11.80 24.18
CA GLN A 237 -1.46 10.98 25.16
C GLN A 237 -1.98 9.65 24.57
N HIS A 238 -2.21 9.61 23.26
CA HIS A 238 -2.71 8.42 22.54
C HIS A 238 -1.62 7.69 21.75
N PHE A 239 -0.34 8.02 21.97
CA PHE A 239 0.79 7.43 21.24
C PHE A 239 0.61 7.54 19.71
N LEU A 240 0.27 8.74 19.26
CA LEU A 240 0.13 9.09 17.85
C LEU A 240 1.19 10.13 17.46
N SER A 241 1.80 9.95 16.30
CA SER A 241 2.73 10.92 15.72
C SER A 241 1.99 12.15 15.22
N TRP A 242 2.22 13.29 15.86
CA TRP A 242 1.63 14.55 15.42
C TRP A 242 2.00 14.93 13.98
N LEU A 243 3.24 14.66 13.58
CA LEU A 243 3.70 14.91 12.22
C LEU A 243 2.89 14.10 11.20
N ARG A 244 2.74 12.79 11.42
CA ARG A 244 1.99 11.90 10.52
C ARG A 244 0.50 12.22 10.48
N LEU A 245 -0.10 12.66 11.59
CA LEU A 245 -1.48 13.15 11.60
C LEU A 245 -1.65 14.41 10.75
N ARG A 246 -0.66 15.31 10.75
CA ARG A 246 -0.67 16.49 9.87
C ARG A 246 -0.49 16.10 8.39
N GLU A 247 0.40 15.17 8.11
CA GLU A 247 0.58 14.62 6.75
C GLU A 247 -0.71 13.97 6.25
N TRP A 248 -1.33 13.13 7.07
CA TRP A 248 -2.63 12.50 6.75
C TRP A 248 -3.70 13.54 6.42
N LYS A 249 -3.83 14.58 7.25
CA LYS A 249 -4.79 15.66 7.02
C LYS A 249 -4.51 16.37 5.69
N LYS A 250 -3.25 16.73 5.42
CA LYS A 250 -2.85 17.40 4.18
C LYS A 250 -3.10 16.51 2.96
N THR A 251 -2.79 15.24 3.06
CA THR A 251 -3.06 14.26 1.98
C THR A 251 -4.56 14.14 1.73
N HIS A 252 -5.38 14.09 2.78
CA HIS A 252 -6.84 14.07 2.63
C HIS A 252 -7.35 15.32 1.91
N GLU A 253 -6.87 16.53 2.27
CA GLU A 253 -7.22 17.76 1.60
C GLU A 253 -6.85 17.72 0.10
N GLN A 254 -5.66 17.25 -0.23
CA GLN A 254 -5.22 17.09 -1.63
C GLN A 254 -6.08 16.07 -2.41
N LEU A 255 -6.43 14.95 -1.79
CA LEU A 255 -7.30 13.95 -2.43
C LEU A 255 -8.74 14.45 -2.59
N LEU A 256 -9.23 15.28 -1.67
CA LEU A 256 -10.53 15.92 -1.77
C LEU A 256 -10.58 16.87 -2.98
N ASP A 257 -9.58 17.75 -3.12
CA ASP A 257 -9.46 18.65 -4.26
C ASP A 257 -9.38 17.88 -5.59
N LEU A 258 -8.60 16.81 -5.59
CA LEU A 258 -8.47 15.92 -6.76
C LEU A 258 -9.80 15.27 -7.14
N ALA A 259 -10.53 14.73 -6.15
CA ALA A 259 -11.83 14.10 -6.36
C ALA A 259 -12.86 15.08 -6.92
N GLN A 260 -12.87 16.33 -6.42
CA GLN A 260 -13.70 17.42 -6.94
C GLN A 260 -13.32 17.79 -8.38
N GLY A 261 -12.03 17.95 -8.67
CA GLY A 261 -11.52 18.23 -10.02
C GLY A 261 -11.89 17.14 -11.04
N LEU A 262 -11.94 15.88 -10.60
CA LEU A 262 -12.38 14.73 -11.41
C LEU A 262 -13.91 14.55 -11.43
N LYS A 263 -14.67 15.41 -10.75
CA LYS A 263 -16.13 15.35 -10.65
C LYS A 263 -16.63 14.00 -10.11
N LEU A 264 -15.93 13.40 -9.15
CA LEU A 264 -16.38 12.20 -8.47
C LEU A 264 -17.58 12.54 -7.58
N SER A 265 -18.56 11.64 -7.52
CA SER A 265 -19.78 11.85 -6.72
C SER A 265 -19.52 11.60 -5.24
N PHE A 266 -19.79 12.61 -4.41
CA PHE A 266 -19.72 12.51 -2.95
C PHE A 266 -21.03 11.98 -2.39
N ASN A 267 -20.94 11.29 -1.25
CA ASN A 267 -22.12 10.77 -0.54
C ASN A 267 -22.68 11.80 0.45
N GLU A 268 -24.00 11.83 0.54
CA GLU A 268 -24.72 12.64 1.55
C GLU A 268 -24.97 11.85 2.85
N LYS A 269 -25.12 10.53 2.72
CA LYS A 269 -25.40 9.63 3.86
C LYS A 269 -24.12 8.96 4.33
N LYS A 270 -24.01 8.71 5.63
CA LYS A 270 -22.89 7.95 6.21
C LYS A 270 -22.78 6.56 5.57
N ALA A 271 -21.55 6.15 5.28
CA ALA A 271 -21.26 4.84 4.72
C ALA A 271 -21.73 3.70 5.64
N ASN A 272 -22.31 2.65 5.04
CA ASN A 272 -22.49 1.37 5.72
C ASN A 272 -21.23 0.50 5.55
N TYR A 273 -21.13 -0.57 6.35
CA TYR A 273 -19.99 -1.48 6.33
C TYR A 273 -19.78 -2.10 4.95
N GLU A 274 -20.83 -2.64 4.35
CA GLU A 274 -20.79 -3.34 3.08
C GLU A 274 -20.26 -2.46 1.95
N ASN A 275 -20.93 -1.32 1.69
CA ASN A 275 -20.55 -0.43 0.59
C ASN A 275 -19.13 0.10 0.75
N LEU A 276 -18.72 0.45 1.99
CA LEU A 276 -17.37 0.90 2.28
C LEU A 276 -16.33 -0.17 1.94
N HIS A 277 -16.53 -1.40 2.41
CA HIS A 277 -15.55 -2.46 2.20
C HIS A 277 -15.57 -2.99 0.77
N ARG A 278 -16.71 -2.97 0.08
CA ARG A 278 -16.79 -3.23 -1.37
C ARG A 278 -16.02 -2.19 -2.18
N ALA A 279 -16.08 -0.91 -1.81
CA ALA A 279 -15.30 0.15 -2.44
C ALA A 279 -13.79 -0.09 -2.24
N LEU A 280 -13.34 -0.40 -1.03
CA LEU A 280 -11.94 -0.73 -0.73
C LEU A 280 -11.48 -1.99 -1.46
N LEU A 281 -12.33 -3.02 -1.52
CA LEU A 281 -12.04 -4.28 -2.19
C LEU A 281 -11.68 -4.10 -3.67
N THR A 282 -12.24 -3.09 -4.36
CA THR A 282 -11.90 -2.82 -5.76
C THR A 282 -10.41 -2.58 -6.00
N GLY A 283 -9.67 -2.14 -4.98
CA GLY A 283 -8.22 -1.94 -5.04
C GLY A 283 -7.40 -3.05 -4.37
N LEU A 284 -8.05 -4.09 -3.81
CA LEU A 284 -7.41 -5.09 -2.95
C LEU A 284 -7.65 -6.54 -3.38
N LEU A 285 -8.06 -6.78 -4.63
CA LEU A 285 -8.39 -8.12 -5.11
C LEU A 285 -7.22 -9.12 -4.99
N SER A 286 -5.98 -8.66 -5.19
CA SER A 286 -4.78 -9.49 -4.99
C SER A 286 -4.43 -9.76 -3.52
N PHE A 287 -5.12 -9.15 -2.58
CA PHE A 287 -4.83 -9.25 -1.15
C PHE A 287 -6.00 -9.89 -0.36
N ILE A 288 -6.77 -10.70 -1.04
CA ILE A 288 -7.83 -11.51 -0.43
C ILE A 288 -7.20 -12.79 0.11
N ALA A 289 -7.70 -13.27 1.23
CA ALA A 289 -7.29 -14.55 1.78
C ALA A 289 -8.47 -15.26 2.45
N ASN A 290 -8.50 -16.58 2.31
CA ASN A 290 -9.44 -17.44 2.98
C ASN A 290 -8.75 -18.25 4.08
N LYS A 291 -9.50 -18.51 5.16
CA LYS A 291 -9.02 -19.30 6.27
C LYS A 291 -8.80 -20.76 5.84
N THR A 292 -7.68 -21.35 6.28
CA THR A 292 -7.39 -22.78 6.11
C THR A 292 -7.79 -23.57 7.37
N ASP A 293 -7.70 -24.90 7.31
CA ASP A 293 -7.90 -25.77 8.48
C ASP A 293 -6.78 -25.61 9.52
N GLU A 294 -5.61 -25.09 9.11
CA GLU A 294 -4.51 -24.79 10.02
C GLU A 294 -4.84 -23.57 10.90
N ARG A 295 -4.53 -23.66 12.17
CA ARG A 295 -4.81 -22.57 13.12
C ARG A 295 -4.07 -21.28 12.75
N ASN A 296 -4.82 -20.18 12.60
CA ASN A 296 -4.30 -18.84 12.24
C ASN A 296 -3.53 -18.77 10.91
N VAL A 297 -3.77 -19.71 10.00
CA VAL A 297 -3.22 -19.69 8.65
C VAL A 297 -4.32 -19.39 7.66
N PHE A 298 -4.03 -18.47 6.77
CA PHE A 298 -4.88 -18.06 5.66
C PHE A 298 -4.17 -18.36 4.35
N MET A 299 -4.93 -18.78 3.36
CA MET A 299 -4.47 -18.94 1.99
C MET A 299 -4.78 -17.66 1.22
N ALA A 300 -3.74 -16.90 0.93
CA ALA A 300 -3.82 -15.73 0.07
C ALA A 300 -3.76 -16.13 -1.41
N VAL A 301 -4.00 -15.15 -2.27
CA VAL A 301 -3.88 -15.31 -3.72
C VAL A 301 -2.52 -15.94 -4.09
N ARG A 302 -2.48 -16.72 -5.18
CA ARG A 302 -1.30 -17.51 -5.63
C ARG A 302 -0.86 -18.58 -4.60
N GLN A 303 -1.80 -19.09 -3.82
CA GLN A 303 -1.58 -20.13 -2.82
C GLN A 303 -0.50 -19.80 -1.78
N GLN A 304 -0.33 -18.53 -1.48
CA GLN A 304 0.63 -18.09 -0.47
C GLN A 304 0.03 -18.22 0.92
N LYS A 305 0.66 -19.03 1.78
CA LYS A 305 0.28 -19.10 3.19
C LYS A 305 0.67 -17.82 3.92
N ALA A 306 -0.27 -17.23 4.63
CA ALA A 306 -0.07 -16.00 5.39
C ALA A 306 -0.78 -16.08 6.76
N ARG A 307 -0.39 -15.23 7.70
CA ARG A 307 -1.02 -15.11 9.02
C ARG A 307 -1.55 -13.71 9.23
N ILE A 308 -2.59 -13.58 10.02
CA ILE A 308 -3.07 -12.25 10.45
C ILE A 308 -2.05 -11.64 11.41
N PHE A 309 -1.70 -10.37 11.16
CA PHE A 309 -0.79 -9.65 12.05
C PHE A 309 -1.37 -9.52 13.47
N PRO A 310 -0.57 -9.77 14.53
CA PRO A 310 -1.09 -9.85 15.91
C PRO A 310 -1.81 -8.59 16.41
N ALA A 311 -1.48 -7.41 15.88
CA ALA A 311 -2.13 -6.17 16.30
C ALA A 311 -3.48 -5.91 15.60
N SER A 312 -3.87 -6.70 14.59
CA SER A 312 -5.16 -6.59 13.93
C SER A 312 -6.32 -6.94 14.86
N THR A 313 -7.46 -6.29 14.65
CA THR A 313 -8.72 -6.64 15.34
C THR A 313 -9.18 -8.05 15.02
N LEU A 314 -8.84 -8.55 13.84
CA LEU A 314 -9.21 -9.88 13.34
C LEU A 314 -8.31 -11.02 13.82
N HIS A 315 -7.20 -10.73 14.54
CA HIS A 315 -6.23 -11.75 14.93
C HIS A 315 -6.82 -12.93 15.72
N LYS A 316 -7.87 -12.69 16.50
CA LYS A 316 -8.57 -13.71 17.28
C LYS A 316 -9.95 -14.08 16.71
N SER A 317 -10.32 -13.52 15.56
CA SER A 317 -11.62 -13.79 14.95
C SER A 317 -11.61 -15.10 14.19
N ASN A 318 -12.78 -15.72 14.06
CA ASN A 318 -12.97 -16.92 13.25
C ASN A 318 -13.49 -16.59 11.85
N THR A 319 -13.07 -15.47 11.29
CA THR A 319 -13.52 -14.96 10.00
C THR A 319 -13.03 -15.84 8.87
N PRO A 320 -13.90 -16.34 7.97
CA PRO A 320 -13.50 -17.22 6.87
C PRO A 320 -12.78 -16.50 5.74
N TRP A 321 -13.21 -15.26 5.42
CA TRP A 321 -12.64 -14.47 4.35
C TRP A 321 -12.22 -13.09 4.83
N VAL A 322 -11.05 -12.68 4.40
CA VAL A 322 -10.49 -11.35 4.71
C VAL A 322 -9.91 -10.70 3.46
N MET A 323 -9.94 -9.39 3.41
CA MET A 323 -9.07 -8.60 2.55
C MET A 323 -8.02 -7.89 3.41
N ALA A 324 -6.82 -7.69 2.88
CA ALA A 324 -5.73 -6.97 3.53
C ALA A 324 -5.24 -5.82 2.65
N PHE A 325 -4.71 -4.77 3.25
CA PHE A 325 -4.07 -3.70 2.48
C PHE A 325 -2.68 -4.11 1.99
N GLU A 326 -1.94 -4.85 2.80
CA GLU A 326 -0.59 -5.28 2.47
C GLU A 326 -0.25 -6.66 3.03
N MET A 327 0.68 -7.32 2.37
CA MET A 327 1.38 -8.50 2.87
C MET A 327 2.82 -8.11 3.17
N VAL A 328 3.30 -8.42 4.37
CA VAL A 328 4.66 -8.14 4.82
C VAL A 328 5.35 -9.44 5.19
N GLU A 329 6.50 -9.69 4.57
CA GLU A 329 7.31 -10.84 4.89
C GLU A 329 8.42 -10.45 5.89
N THR A 330 8.43 -11.17 7.00
CA THR A 330 9.49 -11.10 8.02
C THR A 330 10.06 -12.52 8.19
N SER A 331 9.91 -13.14 9.35
CA SER A 331 10.10 -14.60 9.51
C SER A 331 8.98 -15.42 8.87
N GLN A 332 7.81 -14.82 8.70
CA GLN A 332 6.61 -15.37 8.06
C GLN A 332 5.92 -14.25 7.28
N VAL A 333 4.97 -14.60 6.44
CA VAL A 333 4.13 -13.63 5.73
C VAL A 333 2.95 -13.23 6.62
N TYR A 334 2.79 -11.94 6.84
CA TYR A 334 1.69 -11.37 7.60
C TYR A 334 0.79 -10.50 6.73
N LEU A 335 -0.51 -10.71 6.90
CA LEU A 335 -1.56 -9.82 6.39
C LEU A 335 -1.74 -8.66 7.38
N ARG A 336 -1.74 -7.43 6.89
CA ARG A 336 -1.87 -6.21 7.72
C ARG A 336 -2.98 -5.30 7.21
N THR A 337 -3.62 -4.61 8.15
CA THR A 337 -4.77 -3.73 7.91
C THR A 337 -5.88 -4.48 7.17
N LEU A 338 -6.59 -5.31 7.92
CA LEU A 338 -7.55 -6.26 7.38
C LEU A 338 -9.01 -5.82 7.61
N ALA A 339 -9.88 -6.36 6.78
CA ALA A 339 -11.31 -6.38 7.04
C ALA A 339 -11.90 -7.75 6.69
N LYS A 340 -12.96 -8.13 7.43
CA LYS A 340 -13.84 -9.22 7.07
C LYS A 340 -14.57 -8.87 5.78
N ILE A 341 -14.68 -9.83 4.86
CA ILE A 341 -15.45 -9.70 3.63
C ILE A 341 -16.35 -10.92 3.43
N GLU A 342 -17.35 -10.76 2.58
CA GLU A 342 -18.18 -11.87 2.12
C GLU A 342 -17.73 -12.28 0.70
N PRO A 343 -17.66 -13.59 0.39
CA PRO A 343 -17.16 -14.07 -0.91
C PRO A 343 -17.98 -13.54 -2.10
N GLU A 344 -19.27 -13.26 -1.92
CA GLU A 344 -20.14 -12.67 -2.95
C GLU A 344 -19.65 -11.30 -3.41
N TRP A 345 -19.00 -10.54 -2.53
CA TRP A 345 -18.45 -9.22 -2.91
C TRP A 345 -17.30 -9.35 -3.90
N ILE A 346 -16.53 -10.45 -3.80
CA ILE A 346 -15.43 -10.75 -4.73
C ILE A 346 -15.99 -11.00 -6.13
N LEU A 347 -17.07 -11.80 -6.22
CA LEU A 347 -17.74 -12.12 -7.49
C LEU A 347 -18.25 -10.86 -8.20
N LEU A 348 -18.78 -9.92 -7.42
CA LEU A 348 -19.29 -8.64 -7.93
C LEU A 348 -18.19 -7.64 -8.28
N ALA A 349 -17.07 -7.66 -7.56
CA ALA A 349 -15.97 -6.70 -7.76
C ALA A 349 -15.10 -7.02 -8.97
N ALA A 350 -15.01 -8.29 -9.37
CA ALA A 350 -14.09 -8.77 -10.39
C ALA A 350 -14.69 -9.80 -11.37
N PRO A 351 -15.85 -9.55 -11.97
CA PRO A 351 -16.52 -10.55 -12.81
C PRO A 351 -15.65 -11.02 -13.98
N ASN A 352 -14.79 -10.14 -14.51
CA ASN A 352 -13.90 -10.44 -15.63
C ASN A 352 -12.65 -11.28 -15.24
N LEU A 353 -12.39 -11.47 -13.94
CA LEU A 353 -11.26 -12.24 -13.43
C LEU A 353 -11.67 -13.62 -12.94
N LEU A 354 -12.96 -13.91 -12.94
CA LEU A 354 -13.51 -15.18 -12.49
C LEU A 354 -13.36 -16.23 -13.59
N LYS A 355 -12.95 -17.42 -13.18
CA LYS A 355 -13.00 -18.62 -14.01
C LYS A 355 -14.06 -19.54 -13.47
N HIS A 356 -14.95 -19.96 -14.32
CA HIS A 356 -16.04 -20.87 -14.03
C HIS A 356 -15.67 -22.27 -14.50
N HIS A 357 -15.77 -23.23 -13.62
CA HIS A 357 -15.59 -24.64 -13.94
C HIS A 357 -16.85 -25.41 -13.53
N TYR A 358 -17.61 -25.83 -14.56
CA TYR A 358 -18.84 -26.57 -14.34
C TYR A 358 -18.56 -28.07 -14.27
N PHE A 359 -19.09 -28.75 -13.24
CA PHE A 359 -18.91 -30.18 -13.05
C PHE A 359 -20.19 -30.84 -12.52
N GLU A 360 -20.27 -32.16 -12.62
CA GLU A 360 -21.40 -32.99 -12.18
C GLU A 360 -22.76 -32.49 -12.70
N PRO A 361 -22.95 -32.43 -14.05
CA PRO A 361 -24.24 -32.04 -14.61
C PRO A 361 -25.33 -33.06 -14.19
N HIS A 362 -26.45 -32.55 -13.71
CA HIS A 362 -27.57 -33.37 -13.25
C HIS A 362 -28.91 -32.75 -13.63
N TRP A 363 -29.94 -33.59 -13.86
CA TRP A 363 -31.24 -33.11 -14.16
C TRP A 363 -31.88 -32.39 -12.97
N ALA A 364 -32.43 -31.22 -13.24
CA ALA A 364 -33.22 -30.50 -12.24
C ALA A 364 -34.57 -31.22 -12.04
N LYS A 365 -35.21 -30.93 -10.88
CA LYS A 365 -36.58 -31.43 -10.62
C LYS A 365 -37.61 -30.91 -11.64
N LYS A 366 -37.33 -29.78 -12.31
CA LYS A 366 -38.13 -29.26 -13.41
C LYS A 366 -37.72 -29.92 -14.73
N PRO A 367 -38.67 -30.45 -15.55
CA PRO A 367 -38.35 -31.10 -16.81
C PRO A 367 -37.65 -30.14 -17.79
N GLY A 368 -36.65 -30.65 -18.50
CA GLY A 368 -35.91 -29.91 -19.52
C GLY A 368 -34.79 -28.96 -19.00
N VAL A 369 -34.47 -29.00 -17.72
CA VAL A 369 -33.39 -28.16 -17.13
C VAL A 369 -32.28 -29.07 -16.56
N VAL A 370 -31.05 -28.78 -16.96
CA VAL A 370 -29.85 -29.41 -16.44
C VAL A 370 -29.15 -28.40 -15.52
N ASN A 371 -28.86 -28.81 -14.28
CA ASN A 371 -28.04 -28.04 -13.37
C ASN A 371 -26.62 -28.61 -13.36
N ALA A 372 -25.64 -27.81 -13.02
CA ALA A 372 -24.27 -28.23 -12.71
C ALA A 372 -23.76 -27.43 -11.52
N TYR A 373 -22.81 -28.00 -10.81
CA TYR A 373 -22.06 -27.22 -9.81
C TYR A 373 -21.10 -26.30 -10.56
N ASP A 374 -21.04 -25.06 -10.11
CA ASP A 374 -20.11 -24.05 -10.64
C ASP A 374 -19.02 -23.78 -9.61
N GLN A 375 -17.83 -24.25 -9.89
CA GLN A 375 -16.65 -23.93 -9.10
C GLN A 375 -16.03 -22.62 -9.64
N ILE A 376 -16.13 -21.57 -8.86
CA ILE A 376 -15.62 -20.27 -9.24
C ILE A 376 -14.22 -20.07 -8.63
N SER A 377 -13.23 -19.78 -9.45
CA SER A 377 -11.88 -19.43 -9.02
C SER A 377 -11.51 -18.01 -9.45
N LEU A 378 -10.75 -17.33 -8.59
CA LEU A 378 -10.18 -16.02 -8.85
C LEU A 378 -8.68 -16.19 -9.11
N PHE A 379 -8.18 -15.64 -10.22
CA PHE A 379 -6.79 -15.74 -10.68
C PHE A 379 -6.33 -17.15 -11.10
N GLY A 380 -7.20 -18.10 -11.23
CA GLY A 380 -7.00 -19.43 -11.81
C GLY A 380 -6.17 -20.38 -11.00
#